data_23606951b31ea6edb3023cc6a32eb209
#
_entry.id   23606951b31ea6edb3023cc6a32eb209
#
_cell.length_a   1.000
_cell.length_b   1.000
_cell.length_c   1.000
_cell.angle_alpha   90.00
_cell.angle_beta   90.00
_cell.angle_gamma   90.00
#
_symmetry.space_group_name_H-M   'P 1'
#
loop_
_entity.id
_entity.type
_entity.pdbx_description
1 polymer ?
#
loop_
_entity_poly.entity_id
_entity_poly.type
_entity_poly.pdbx_seq_one_letter_code
_entity_poly.pdbx_strand_id
1 'polypeptide(L)'
;DTDIGPIINLASKNKLDKYIKDIVEKGFSVYQSEHDILESFVSPTIIEINKLNDLNEEQFGPILHVLKFKSSKISDLISEINHTGYGLTMGIHTRIESRADLFSQKCNVGNVYINRDMVGAVVGSQPFGGRGLSGSGYKAGGPNYLIQFLNEKVISKNSVAFGGNAELLNIQEE
;
A
#
# COMPACT_ATOMS: atom_id res chain seq x y z
N ASP A 1 -21.85 -7.87 17.78
CA ASP A 1 -21.14 -7.51 16.55
C ASP A 1 -19.88 -6.73 16.94
N THR A 2 -18.73 -7.19 16.47
CA THR A 2 -17.44 -6.62 16.83
C THR A 2 -16.88 -5.86 15.63
N ASP A 3 -16.71 -4.53 15.75
CA ASP A 3 -16.18 -3.70 14.66
C ASP A 3 -14.66 -3.86 14.49
N ILE A 4 -13.94 -4.16 15.58
CA ILE A 4 -12.49 -4.33 15.61
C ILE A 4 -12.16 -5.65 16.29
N GLY A 5 -11.38 -6.50 15.59
CA GLY A 5 -10.93 -7.79 16.09
C GLY A 5 -9.73 -7.69 17.04
N PRO A 6 -9.34 -8.84 17.64
CA PRO A 6 -8.17 -8.91 18.52
C PRO A 6 -6.87 -8.72 17.73
N ILE A 7 -5.81 -8.33 18.43
CA ILE A 7 -4.44 -8.30 17.91
C ILE A 7 -3.93 -9.75 17.75
N ILE A 8 -3.14 -9.99 16.72
CA ILE A 8 -2.71 -11.33 16.30
C ILE A 8 -2.03 -12.15 17.42
N ASN A 9 -1.32 -11.51 18.33
CA ASN A 9 -0.68 -12.14 19.49
C ASN A 9 -0.35 -11.12 20.58
N LEU A 10 -0.03 -11.59 21.78
CA LEU A 10 0.30 -10.75 22.93
C LEU A 10 1.58 -9.92 22.74
N ALA A 11 2.58 -10.43 22.01
CA ALA A 11 3.79 -9.67 21.75
C ALA A 11 3.51 -8.41 20.92
N SER A 12 2.69 -8.56 19.87
CA SER A 12 2.23 -7.43 19.04
C SER A 12 1.36 -6.46 19.83
N LYS A 13 0.47 -6.96 20.68
CA LYS A 13 -0.33 -6.12 21.59
C LYS A 13 0.58 -5.30 22.51
N ASN A 14 1.52 -5.93 23.20
CA ASN A 14 2.43 -5.25 24.11
C ASN A 14 3.27 -4.17 23.41
N LYS A 15 3.64 -4.41 22.14
CA LYS A 15 4.33 -3.41 21.31
C LYS A 15 3.45 -2.18 21.07
N LEU A 16 2.17 -2.39 20.74
CA LEU A 16 1.21 -1.29 20.52
C LEU A 16 0.91 -0.53 21.81
N ASP A 17 0.68 -1.23 22.92
CA ASP A 17 0.45 -0.60 24.23
C ASP A 17 1.65 0.25 24.65
N LYS A 18 2.86 -0.28 24.48
CA LYS A 18 4.09 0.46 24.73
C LYS A 18 4.20 1.69 23.84
N TYR A 19 3.91 1.53 22.54
CA TYR A 19 3.92 2.66 21.60
C TYR A 19 2.98 3.79 22.04
N ILE A 20 1.72 3.45 22.39
CA ILE A 20 0.74 4.43 22.85
C ILE A 20 1.25 5.14 24.11
N LYS A 21 1.80 4.38 25.07
CA LYS A 21 2.38 4.95 26.28
C LYS A 21 3.54 5.90 26.00
N ASP A 22 4.48 5.48 25.17
CA ASP A 22 5.65 6.29 24.79
C ASP A 22 5.23 7.60 24.09
N ILE A 23 4.16 7.57 23.29
CA ILE A 23 3.61 8.74 22.59
C ILE A 23 2.95 9.71 23.58
N VAL A 24 2.20 9.20 24.58
CA VAL A 24 1.62 10.01 25.65
C VAL A 24 2.73 10.69 26.47
N GLU A 25 3.77 9.94 26.85
CA GLU A 25 4.92 10.46 27.61
C GLU A 25 5.69 11.55 26.83
N LYS A 26 5.70 11.48 25.49
CA LYS A 26 6.27 12.53 24.61
C LYS A 26 5.38 13.77 24.48
N GLY A 27 4.17 13.77 25.06
CA GLY A 27 3.27 14.92 25.08
C GLY A 27 2.39 15.07 23.83
N PHE A 28 2.23 14.03 23.02
CA PHE A 28 1.26 14.05 21.92
C PHE A 28 -0.17 13.94 22.43
N SER A 29 -1.12 14.53 21.71
CA SER A 29 -2.55 14.38 21.99
C SER A 29 -3.01 13.00 21.57
N VAL A 30 -3.50 12.22 22.53
CA VAL A 30 -3.99 10.86 22.34
C VAL A 30 -5.43 10.76 22.81
N TYR A 31 -6.29 10.23 21.96
CA TYR A 31 -7.70 9.97 22.24
C TYR A 31 -7.95 8.48 22.10
N GLN A 32 -8.37 7.84 23.16
CA GLN A 32 -8.59 6.40 23.22
C GLN A 32 -10.03 6.10 23.64
N SER A 33 -10.64 5.10 23.03
CA SER A 33 -11.97 4.65 23.40
C SER A 33 -11.96 3.98 24.77
N GLU A 34 -12.90 4.38 25.63
CA GLU A 34 -13.07 3.79 26.95
C GLU A 34 -13.96 2.55 26.84
N HIS A 35 -13.38 1.38 26.85
CA HIS A 35 -14.08 0.10 26.90
C HIS A 35 -13.29 -0.89 27.76
N ASP A 36 -13.99 -1.84 28.36
CA ASP A 36 -13.38 -2.99 29.01
C ASP A 36 -12.63 -3.79 27.93
N ILE A 37 -11.31 -3.82 28.04
CA ILE A 37 -10.44 -4.42 27.03
C ILE A 37 -10.18 -5.87 27.43
N LEU A 38 -10.56 -6.80 26.55
CA LEU A 38 -10.14 -8.20 26.67
C LEU A 38 -8.62 -8.30 26.43
N GLU A 39 -7.98 -9.31 27.01
CA GLU A 39 -6.53 -9.47 27.06
C GLU A 39 -5.81 -9.32 25.72
N SER A 40 -6.46 -9.70 24.62
CA SER A 40 -5.88 -9.65 23.26
C SER A 40 -6.27 -8.43 22.42
N PHE A 41 -6.98 -7.46 22.99
CA PHE A 41 -7.44 -6.29 22.25
C PHE A 41 -6.61 -5.04 22.61
N VAL A 42 -6.56 -4.10 21.66
CA VAL A 42 -6.10 -2.72 21.85
C VAL A 42 -7.27 -1.80 21.52
N SER A 43 -7.55 -0.84 22.40
CA SER A 43 -8.61 0.13 22.14
C SER A 43 -8.33 0.98 20.91
N PRO A 44 -9.35 1.30 20.11
CA PRO A 44 -9.23 2.28 19.04
C PRO A 44 -8.62 3.58 19.55
N THR A 45 -7.54 3.99 18.93
CA THR A 45 -6.73 5.12 19.41
C THR A 45 -6.49 6.10 18.26
N ILE A 46 -6.69 7.39 18.53
CA ILE A 46 -6.35 8.49 17.61
C ILE A 46 -5.19 9.27 18.22
N ILE A 47 -4.16 9.53 17.42
CA ILE A 47 -2.96 10.27 17.84
C ILE A 47 -2.79 11.46 16.90
N GLU A 48 -2.77 12.69 17.45
CA GLU A 48 -2.40 13.87 16.66
C GLU A 48 -0.87 13.99 16.61
N ILE A 49 -0.32 13.97 15.39
CA ILE A 49 1.13 14.13 15.12
C ILE A 49 1.41 15.51 14.49
N ASN A 50 2.63 16.01 14.65
CA ASN A 50 3.03 17.32 14.13
C ASN A 50 3.64 17.25 12.73
N LYS A 51 4.27 16.12 12.39
CA LYS A 51 4.91 15.84 11.09
C LYS A 51 4.94 14.35 10.83
N LEU A 52 5.05 13.93 9.57
CA LEU A 52 5.10 12.50 9.21
C LEU A 52 6.33 11.79 9.79
N ASN A 53 7.44 12.48 9.97
CA ASN A 53 8.63 11.92 10.60
C ASN A 53 8.46 11.56 12.09
N ASP A 54 7.34 11.91 12.72
CA ASP A 54 6.99 11.43 14.06
C ASP A 54 6.58 9.93 14.03
N LEU A 55 6.26 9.40 12.82
CA LEU A 55 6.00 7.98 12.56
C LEU A 55 7.31 7.30 12.14
N ASN A 56 7.94 6.57 13.05
CA ASN A 56 9.19 5.85 12.76
C ASN A 56 8.96 4.54 12.02
N GLU A 57 7.80 3.91 12.23
CA GLU A 57 7.43 2.63 11.63
C GLU A 57 5.90 2.51 11.55
N GLU A 58 5.43 1.58 10.72
CA GLU A 58 4.02 1.22 10.64
C GLU A 58 3.54 0.61 11.97
N GLN A 59 2.42 1.14 12.50
CA GLN A 59 1.75 0.60 13.67
C GLN A 59 0.61 -0.31 13.24
N PHE A 60 0.84 -1.61 13.25
CA PHE A 60 -0.11 -2.62 12.76
C PHE A 60 -1.18 -2.92 13.83
N GLY A 61 -2.15 -2.02 13.98
CA GLY A 61 -3.21 -2.09 14.98
C GLY A 61 -4.25 -0.98 14.81
N PRO A 62 -5.26 -0.89 15.69
CA PRO A 62 -6.35 0.07 15.60
C PRO A 62 -5.91 1.49 16.06
N ILE A 63 -4.87 2.01 15.43
CA ILE A 63 -4.29 3.32 15.73
C ILE A 63 -4.37 4.19 14.48
N LEU A 64 -5.02 5.34 14.61
CA LEU A 64 -5.13 6.36 13.57
C LEU A 64 -4.24 7.56 13.92
N HIS A 65 -3.29 7.87 13.04
CA HIS A 65 -2.51 9.10 13.16
C HIS A 65 -3.14 10.22 12.33
N VAL A 66 -3.27 11.38 12.93
CA VAL A 66 -3.87 12.58 12.31
C VAL A 66 -2.83 13.69 12.23
N LEU A 67 -2.60 14.17 11.02
CA LEU A 67 -1.72 15.31 10.74
C LEU A 67 -2.51 16.46 10.13
N LYS A 68 -2.47 17.63 10.75
CA LYS A 68 -3.05 18.86 10.21
C LYS A 68 -2.00 19.63 9.40
N PHE A 69 -2.32 20.01 8.18
CA PHE A 69 -1.41 20.76 7.33
C PHE A 69 -2.07 21.99 6.69
N LYS A 70 -1.25 22.98 6.32
CA LYS A 70 -1.71 24.16 5.59
C LYS A 70 -1.78 23.87 4.10
N SER A 71 -2.82 24.37 3.40
CA SER A 71 -2.97 24.19 1.95
C SER A 71 -1.76 24.68 1.15
N SER A 72 -1.03 25.70 1.64
CA SER A 72 0.21 26.19 1.02
C SER A 72 1.39 25.22 1.13
N LYS A 73 1.26 24.15 1.93
CA LYS A 73 2.29 23.13 2.19
C LYS A 73 2.01 21.79 1.56
N ILE A 74 1.10 21.72 0.59
CA ILE A 74 0.72 20.46 -0.08
C ILE A 74 1.92 19.81 -0.76
N SER A 75 2.80 20.55 -1.41
CA SER A 75 3.97 20.00 -2.09
C SER A 75 4.96 19.38 -1.10
N ASP A 76 5.17 20.04 0.05
CA ASP A 76 6.03 19.53 1.11
C ASP A 76 5.43 18.21 1.68
N LEU A 77 4.11 18.19 1.95
CA LEU A 77 3.41 17.01 2.43
C LEU A 77 3.52 15.83 1.45
N ILE A 78 3.34 16.06 0.15
CA ILE A 78 3.49 15.01 -0.88
C ILE A 78 4.92 14.44 -0.84
N SER A 79 5.93 15.30 -0.70
CA SER A 79 7.32 14.89 -0.57
C SER A 79 7.55 14.04 0.68
N GLU A 80 7.00 14.46 1.82
CA GLU A 80 7.08 13.70 3.08
C GLU A 80 6.39 12.33 2.96
N ILE A 81 5.18 12.27 2.37
CA ILE A 81 4.46 11.01 2.10
C ILE A 81 5.34 10.06 1.28
N ASN A 82 5.90 10.54 0.17
CA ASN A 82 6.74 9.72 -0.68
C ASN A 82 8.03 9.25 0.02
N HIS A 83 8.55 10.07 0.93
CA HIS A 83 9.76 9.75 1.69
C HIS A 83 9.55 8.63 2.72
N THR A 84 8.32 8.37 3.15
CA THR A 84 8.01 7.24 4.04
C THR A 84 8.38 5.90 3.42
N GLY A 85 8.43 5.81 2.09
CA GLY A 85 8.67 4.57 1.34
C GLY A 85 7.47 3.64 1.27
N TYR A 86 6.40 3.87 2.02
CA TYR A 86 5.15 3.11 1.94
C TYR A 86 4.22 3.67 0.86
N GLY A 87 3.54 2.80 0.14
CA GLY A 87 2.65 3.21 -0.93
C GLY A 87 1.65 2.12 -1.33
N LEU A 88 0.84 1.63 -0.40
CA LEU A 88 -0.18 0.63 -0.71
C LEU A 88 -1.45 1.31 -1.25
N THR A 89 -2.14 2.05 -0.41
CA THR A 89 -3.40 2.71 -0.75
C THR A 89 -3.39 4.17 -0.30
N MET A 90 -4.11 5.01 -1.04
CA MET A 90 -4.39 6.39 -0.67
C MET A 90 -5.86 6.71 -0.95
N GLY A 91 -6.58 7.18 0.07
CA GLY A 91 -7.90 7.76 -0.07
C GLY A 91 -7.81 9.30 -0.12
N ILE A 92 -8.48 9.90 -1.09
CA ILE A 92 -8.52 11.36 -1.27
C ILE A 92 -9.99 11.79 -1.25
N HIS A 93 -10.37 12.59 -0.25
CA HIS A 93 -11.70 13.15 -0.14
C HIS A 93 -11.65 14.66 -0.35
N THR A 94 -12.12 15.14 -1.48
CA THR A 94 -12.11 16.56 -1.83
C THR A 94 -13.17 16.90 -2.88
N ARG A 95 -13.66 18.13 -2.84
CA ARG A 95 -14.52 18.71 -3.90
C ARG A 95 -13.70 19.46 -4.96
N ILE A 96 -12.38 19.52 -4.84
CA ILE A 96 -11.49 20.21 -5.76
C ILE A 96 -10.78 19.17 -6.59
N GLU A 97 -11.19 18.96 -7.84
CA GLU A 97 -10.68 17.94 -8.76
C GLU A 97 -9.16 18.07 -8.97
N SER A 98 -8.68 19.27 -9.26
CA SER A 98 -7.25 19.54 -9.45
C SER A 98 -6.38 19.16 -8.26
N ARG A 99 -6.96 19.12 -7.05
CA ARG A 99 -6.28 18.68 -5.84
C ARG A 99 -6.20 17.16 -5.78
N ALA A 100 -7.27 16.46 -6.16
CA ALA A 100 -7.27 15.01 -6.29
C ALA A 100 -6.24 14.56 -7.34
N ASP A 101 -6.20 15.23 -8.50
CA ASP A 101 -5.24 14.95 -9.56
C ASP A 101 -3.79 15.16 -9.10
N LEU A 102 -3.52 16.25 -8.39
CA LEU A 102 -2.20 16.55 -7.86
C LEU A 102 -1.69 15.42 -6.97
N PHE A 103 -2.49 14.96 -6.00
CA PHE A 103 -2.10 13.87 -5.11
C PHE A 103 -1.97 12.54 -5.86
N SER A 104 -2.93 12.20 -6.72
CA SER A 104 -2.94 10.93 -7.46
C SER A 104 -1.74 10.80 -8.40
N GLN A 105 -1.27 11.90 -8.99
CA GLN A 105 -0.11 11.91 -9.90
C GLN A 105 1.23 11.99 -9.17
N LYS A 106 1.28 12.66 -8.03
CA LYS A 106 2.55 12.96 -7.35
C LYS A 106 2.88 12.01 -6.20
N CYS A 107 1.88 11.37 -5.59
CA CYS A 107 2.13 10.38 -4.55
C CYS A 107 2.48 9.01 -5.14
N ASN A 108 3.56 8.41 -4.64
CA ASN A 108 4.04 7.13 -5.11
C ASN A 108 3.28 5.96 -4.46
N VAL A 109 1.99 5.85 -4.75
CA VAL A 109 1.11 4.82 -4.21
C VAL A 109 0.57 3.89 -5.29
N GLY A 110 0.29 2.67 -4.90
CA GLY A 110 -0.20 1.65 -5.80
C GLY A 110 -1.66 1.82 -6.19
N ASN A 111 -2.54 2.09 -5.23
CA ASN A 111 -3.96 2.26 -5.45
C ASN A 111 -4.44 3.59 -4.87
N VAL A 112 -5.11 4.40 -5.70
CA VAL A 112 -5.68 5.68 -5.29
C VAL A 112 -7.20 5.63 -5.43
N TYR A 113 -7.90 6.03 -4.38
CA TYR A 113 -9.35 6.07 -4.30
C TYR A 113 -9.81 7.50 -4.05
N ILE A 114 -10.61 8.05 -4.97
CA ILE A 114 -11.07 9.43 -4.90
C ILE A 114 -12.55 9.46 -4.55
N ASN A 115 -12.89 10.13 -3.44
CA ASN A 115 -14.25 10.31 -2.93
C ASN A 115 -15.02 8.98 -2.74
N ARG A 116 -14.31 7.93 -2.36
CA ARG A 116 -14.86 6.63 -2.00
C ARG A 116 -14.01 5.99 -0.89
N ASP A 117 -14.47 4.90 -0.31
CA ASP A 117 -13.69 4.11 0.63
C ASP A 117 -12.46 3.48 -0.02
N MET A 118 -11.48 3.09 0.80
CA MET A 118 -10.25 2.42 0.37
C MET A 118 -10.39 0.89 0.40
N VAL A 119 -11.58 0.37 0.59
CA VAL A 119 -11.85 -1.05 0.64
C VAL A 119 -12.20 -1.56 -0.75
N GLY A 120 -11.57 -2.64 -1.17
CA GLY A 120 -11.95 -3.38 -2.37
C GLY A 120 -10.87 -3.45 -3.42
N ALA A 121 -10.45 -4.68 -3.64
CA ALA A 121 -9.75 -5.12 -4.83
C ALA A 121 -10.74 -5.95 -5.67
N VAL A 122 -10.78 -5.74 -6.97
CA VAL A 122 -11.61 -6.51 -7.89
C VAL A 122 -10.73 -7.02 -9.01
N VAL A 123 -10.65 -8.34 -9.16
CA VAL A 123 -9.88 -8.97 -10.23
C VAL A 123 -10.29 -8.40 -11.58
N GLY A 124 -9.32 -7.98 -12.37
CA GLY A 124 -9.51 -7.39 -13.69
C GLY A 124 -9.83 -5.89 -13.69
N SER A 125 -10.78 -5.43 -12.90
CA SER A 125 -11.23 -4.02 -12.93
C SER A 125 -10.51 -3.13 -11.90
N GLN A 126 -10.18 -3.66 -10.73
CA GLN A 126 -9.46 -2.95 -9.67
C GLN A 126 -8.36 -3.84 -9.07
N PRO A 127 -7.32 -4.17 -9.85
CA PRO A 127 -6.22 -4.98 -9.35
C PRO A 127 -5.47 -4.25 -8.24
N PHE A 128 -4.93 -5.00 -7.29
CA PHE A 128 -4.41 -4.49 -6.04
C PHE A 128 -2.93 -4.77 -5.85
N GLY A 129 -2.18 -3.76 -5.42
CA GLY A 129 -0.77 -3.90 -5.08
C GLY A 129 -0.09 -2.56 -4.85
N GLY A 130 0.83 -2.54 -3.88
CA GLY A 130 1.58 -1.36 -3.47
C GLY A 130 2.85 -1.12 -4.25
N ARG A 131 3.56 -0.06 -3.84
CA ARG A 131 4.89 0.33 -4.33
C ARG A 131 5.85 0.50 -3.15
N GLY A 132 7.13 0.50 -3.43
CA GLY A 132 8.18 0.67 -2.42
C GLY A 132 8.11 -0.44 -1.36
N LEU A 133 8.07 -0.07 -0.10
CA LEU A 133 7.96 -1.02 1.02
C LEU A 133 6.62 -1.79 1.05
N SER A 134 5.63 -1.34 0.27
CA SER A 134 4.28 -1.94 0.24
C SER A 134 4.05 -2.89 -0.94
N GLY A 135 5.05 -3.18 -1.76
CA GLY A 135 4.89 -4.16 -2.83
C GLY A 135 5.86 -4.03 -4.00
N SER A 136 5.86 -5.03 -4.88
CA SER A 136 6.76 -5.16 -6.03
C SER A 136 6.36 -4.35 -7.27
N GLY A 137 5.19 -3.72 -7.26
CA GLY A 137 4.67 -2.94 -8.38
C GLY A 137 3.67 -3.66 -9.27
N TYR A 138 3.72 -4.98 -9.40
CA TYR A 138 2.71 -5.76 -10.12
C TYR A 138 1.44 -5.91 -9.29
N LYS A 139 0.29 -5.74 -9.96
CA LYS A 139 -1.02 -5.77 -9.31
C LYS A 139 -1.59 -7.18 -9.29
N ALA A 140 -1.87 -7.71 -8.10
CA ALA A 140 -2.64 -8.95 -7.96
C ALA A 140 -4.01 -8.79 -8.63
N GLY A 141 -4.39 -9.78 -9.46
CA GLY A 141 -5.60 -9.72 -10.27
C GLY A 141 -5.51 -8.79 -11.49
N GLY A 142 -4.34 -8.23 -11.80
CA GLY A 142 -4.11 -7.41 -12.98
C GLY A 142 -3.57 -8.20 -14.17
N PRO A 143 -3.70 -7.66 -15.40
CA PRO A 143 -3.31 -8.37 -16.63
C PRO A 143 -1.80 -8.65 -16.70
N ASN A 144 -0.98 -7.85 -16.04
CA ASN A 144 0.47 -7.98 -16.05
C ASN A 144 1.02 -8.84 -14.90
N TYR A 145 0.17 -9.40 -14.06
CA TYR A 145 0.61 -10.13 -12.86
C TYR A 145 1.45 -11.37 -13.20
N LEU A 146 1.07 -12.11 -14.23
CA LEU A 146 1.76 -13.33 -14.65
C LEU A 146 3.14 -13.06 -15.27
N ILE A 147 3.36 -11.88 -15.83
CA ILE A 147 4.63 -11.52 -16.49
C ILE A 147 5.81 -11.63 -15.53
N GLN A 148 5.63 -11.31 -14.26
CA GLN A 148 6.69 -11.40 -13.26
C GLN A 148 7.19 -12.84 -12.98
N PHE A 149 6.44 -13.86 -13.41
CA PHE A 149 6.81 -15.28 -13.26
C PHE A 149 7.37 -15.88 -14.55
N LEU A 150 7.50 -15.10 -15.61
CA LEU A 150 7.99 -15.55 -16.90
C LEU A 150 9.45 -15.15 -17.09
N ASN A 151 10.21 -16.05 -17.74
CA ASN A 151 11.55 -15.75 -18.21
C ASN A 151 11.52 -15.65 -19.73
N GLU A 152 12.03 -14.56 -20.27
CA GLU A 152 12.19 -14.39 -21.70
C GLU A 152 13.36 -15.25 -22.20
N LYS A 153 13.15 -15.99 -23.30
CA LYS A 153 14.18 -16.74 -23.98
C LYS A 153 14.12 -16.47 -25.49
N VAL A 154 15.18 -15.93 -26.03
CA VAL A 154 15.31 -15.71 -27.47
C VAL A 154 16.05 -16.90 -28.08
N ILE A 155 15.48 -17.51 -29.14
CA ILE A 155 16.10 -18.56 -29.90
C ILE A 155 16.21 -18.08 -31.36
N SER A 156 17.44 -17.95 -31.83
CA SER A 156 17.72 -17.65 -33.22
C SER A 156 18.34 -18.89 -33.89
N LYS A 157 17.73 -19.35 -34.99
CA LYS A 157 18.20 -20.51 -35.75
C LYS A 157 18.60 -20.10 -37.15
N ASN A 158 19.77 -20.52 -37.58
CA ASN A 158 20.16 -20.45 -38.99
C ASN A 158 19.64 -21.70 -39.72
N SER A 159 18.49 -21.60 -40.38
CA SER A 159 17.83 -22.70 -41.08
C SER A 159 18.67 -23.23 -42.27
N VAL A 160 19.47 -22.38 -42.88
CA VAL A 160 20.34 -22.78 -44.01
C VAL A 160 21.45 -23.74 -43.55
N ALA A 161 21.94 -23.59 -42.32
CA ALA A 161 22.98 -24.45 -41.76
C ALA A 161 22.52 -25.90 -41.51
N PHE A 162 21.22 -26.15 -41.44
CA PHE A 162 20.67 -27.51 -41.30
C PHE A 162 20.56 -28.28 -42.62
N GLY A 163 20.94 -27.70 -43.77
CA GLY A 163 21.02 -28.38 -45.07
C GLY A 163 19.68 -28.90 -45.61
N GLY A 164 18.56 -28.33 -45.15
CA GLY A 164 17.23 -28.80 -45.49
C GLY A 164 16.70 -28.21 -46.80
N ASN A 165 16.04 -29.04 -47.63
CA ASN A 165 15.15 -28.59 -48.68
C ASN A 165 14.02 -27.75 -48.05
N ALA A 166 13.68 -26.59 -48.63
CA ALA A 166 12.65 -25.70 -48.17
C ALA A 166 11.26 -26.38 -48.02
N GLU A 167 11.01 -27.42 -48.81
CA GLU A 167 9.79 -28.23 -48.72
C GLU A 167 9.72 -29.08 -47.44
N LEU A 168 10.88 -29.51 -46.90
CA LEU A 168 10.94 -30.29 -45.65
C LEU A 168 10.74 -29.45 -44.40
N LEU A 169 10.96 -28.14 -44.50
CA LEU A 169 10.75 -27.21 -43.35
C LEU A 169 9.27 -26.98 -43.02
N ASN A 170 8.38 -27.36 -43.94
CA ASN A 170 6.93 -27.20 -43.77
C ASN A 170 6.21 -28.50 -43.37
N ILE A 171 6.92 -29.59 -43.13
CA ILE A 171 6.31 -30.83 -42.64
C ILE A 171 6.10 -30.64 -41.14
N GLN A 172 4.87 -30.44 -40.74
CA GLN A 172 4.46 -30.60 -39.35
C GLN A 172 4.34 -32.10 -39.07
N GLU A 173 5.07 -32.57 -38.06
CA GLU A 173 4.84 -33.91 -37.53
C GLU A 173 3.43 -33.92 -36.88
N GLU A 174 2.60 -34.85 -37.32
CA GLU A 174 1.29 -35.14 -36.72
C GLU A 174 1.43 -35.74 -35.30
#